data_46f7c7e3db5819d6d2800a78122719dd
#
_entry.id   46f7c7e3db5819d6d2800a78122719dd
#
_cell.length_a   1.000
_cell.length_b   1.000
_cell.length_c   1.000
_cell.angle_alpha   90.00
_cell.angle_beta   90.00
_cell.angle_gamma   90.00
#
_symmetry.space_group_name_H-M   'P 1'
#
loop_
_entity.id
_entity.type
_entity.pdbx_description
1 polymer ?
#
loop_
_entity_poly.entity_id
_entity_poly.type
_entity_poly.pdbx_seq_one_letter_code
_entity_poly.pdbx_strand_id
1 'polypeptide(L)'
;MKLTSDSETLAENKVLILYILNSVKEALTNNNLYKIVLAVVDMNYFYFQQFLLDLIANDYVMHYQKEENTLYQITERGKETLELNK
;
A
#
# COMPACT_ATOMS: atom_id res chain seq x y z
N MET A 1 12.89 19.98 -8.88
CA MET A 1 12.24 19.39 -8.63
C MET A 1 12.31 18.94 -7.49
N LYS A 2 11.94 18.76 -6.98
CA LYS A 2 11.94 18.47 -5.95
C LYS A 2 11.69 17.31 -5.65
N LEU A 3 12.18 16.70 -5.56
CA LEU A 3 12.02 15.52 -5.34
C LEU A 3 11.42 15.38 -4.19
N THR A 4 11.26 15.87 -3.80
CA THR A 4 10.75 15.76 -3.03
C THR A 4 10.37 15.63 -2.21
N SER A 5 10.44 15.68 -2.23
CA SER A 5 10.09 15.81 -1.53
C SER A 5 9.51 15.63 -0.83
N ASP A 6 9.51 15.09 -0.88
CA ASP A 6 8.66 15.06 -0.40
C ASP A 6 8.33 13.99 0.45
N SER A 7 8.81 13.87 1.71
CA SER A 7 8.42 12.84 2.63
C SER A 7 6.92 12.88 2.94
N GLU A 8 6.32 14.05 2.87
CA GLU A 8 4.87 14.12 3.04
C GLU A 8 4.12 13.42 1.92
N THR A 9 4.54 13.68 0.69
CA THR A 9 3.89 13.03 -0.46
C THR A 9 4.11 11.53 -0.44
N LEU A 10 5.32 11.11 -0.06
CA LEU A 10 5.60 9.69 0.03
C LEU A 10 4.74 9.03 1.10
N ALA A 11 4.60 9.70 2.26
CA ALA A 11 3.78 9.16 3.32
C ALA A 11 2.32 9.08 2.90
N GLU A 12 1.83 10.09 2.18
CA GLU A 12 0.45 10.09 1.71
C GLU A 12 0.19 8.92 0.77
N ASN A 13 1.14 8.62 -0.11
CA ASN A 13 0.99 7.51 -1.04
C ASN A 13 0.95 6.18 -0.32
N LYS A 14 1.77 6.02 0.71
CA LYS A 14 1.76 4.80 1.51
C LYS A 14 0.44 4.66 2.27
N VAL A 15 -0.04 5.75 2.83
CA VAL A 15 -1.32 5.73 3.54
C VAL A 15 -2.46 5.37 2.58
N LEU A 16 -2.39 5.88 1.36
CA LEU A 16 -3.41 5.55 0.36
C LEU A 16 -3.45 4.05 0.09
N ILE A 17 -2.27 3.43 -0.05
CA ILE A 17 -2.21 2.00 -0.29
C ILE A 17 -2.83 1.24 0.88
N LEU A 18 -2.49 1.64 2.11
CA LEU A 18 -3.07 1.02 3.29
C LEU A 18 -4.58 1.19 3.33
N TYR A 19 -5.04 2.39 3.00
CA TYR A 19 -6.47 2.68 3.02
C TYR A 19 -7.22 1.78 2.03
N ILE A 20 -6.66 1.61 0.86
CA ILE A 20 -7.28 0.76 -0.16
C ILE A 20 -7.35 -0.68 0.35
N LEU A 21 -6.26 -1.19 0.89
CA LEU A 21 -6.26 -2.55 1.41
C LEU A 21 -7.25 -2.73 2.53
N ASN A 22 -7.39 -1.71 3.37
CA ASN A 22 -8.35 -1.77 4.47
C ASN A 22 -9.79 -1.76 3.96
N SER A 23 -10.02 -1.06 2.86
CA SER A 23 -11.38 -0.89 2.33
C SER A 23 -11.91 -2.14 1.65
N VAL A 24 -11.05 -2.91 1.00
CA VAL A 24 -11.53 -4.02 0.19
C VAL A 24 -11.87 -5.28 0.99
N LYS A 25 -11.39 -5.39 2.20
CA LYS A 25 -11.76 -6.47 3.12
C LYS A 25 -11.33 -7.85 2.65
N GLU A 26 -10.45 -7.91 1.69
CA GLU A 26 -9.88 -9.18 1.26
C GLU A 26 -8.51 -8.90 0.69
N ALA A 27 -7.68 -9.93 0.64
CA ALA A 27 -6.34 -9.79 0.11
C ALA A 27 -6.39 -9.56 -1.40
N LEU A 28 -5.47 -8.77 -1.90
CA LEU A 28 -5.38 -8.44 -3.31
C LEU A 28 -4.04 -8.87 -3.87
N THR A 29 -4.03 -9.25 -5.14
CA THR A 29 -2.76 -9.45 -5.83
C THR A 29 -2.10 -8.10 -6.05
N ASN A 30 -0.78 -8.15 -6.31
CA ASN A 30 -0.02 -6.94 -6.63
C ASN A 30 -0.67 -6.18 -7.79
N ASN A 31 -1.05 -6.91 -8.82
CA ASN A 31 -1.61 -6.32 -10.01
C ASN A 31 -2.93 -5.63 -9.75
N ASN A 32 -3.82 -6.29 -9.03
CA ASN A 32 -5.12 -5.71 -8.73
C ASN A 32 -5.00 -4.51 -7.82
N LEU A 33 -4.10 -4.58 -6.84
CA LEU A 33 -3.87 -3.45 -5.96
C LEU A 33 -3.38 -2.24 -6.75
N TYR A 34 -2.42 -2.47 -7.65
CA TYR A 34 -1.88 -1.38 -8.45
C TYR A 34 -2.97 -0.77 -9.34
N LYS A 35 -3.83 -1.60 -9.91
CA LYS A 35 -4.92 -1.09 -10.74
C LYS A 35 -5.84 -0.15 -9.96
N ILE A 36 -6.13 -0.51 -8.72
CA ILE A 36 -6.99 0.32 -7.89
C ILE A 36 -6.28 1.63 -7.54
N VAL A 37 -4.99 1.54 -7.22
CA VAL A 37 -4.21 2.74 -6.93
C VAL A 37 -4.25 3.69 -8.12
N LEU A 38 -4.05 3.15 -9.33
CA LEU A 38 -4.05 3.99 -10.54
C LEU A 38 -5.40 4.63 -10.81
N ALA A 39 -6.48 4.05 -10.31
CA ALA A 39 -7.79 4.66 -10.48
C ALA A 39 -7.95 5.92 -9.61
N VAL A 40 -7.07 6.09 -8.63
CA VAL A 40 -7.14 7.21 -7.69
C VAL A 40 -6.06 8.25 -7.95
N VAL A 41 -4.83 7.79 -8.16
CA VAL A 41 -3.70 8.68 -8.38
C VAL A 41 -2.82 8.13 -9.48
N ASP A 42 -1.97 9.02 -10.01
CA ASP A 42 -1.00 8.63 -11.01
C ASP A 42 0.28 8.26 -10.29
N MET A 43 0.48 6.98 -10.07
CA MET A 43 1.63 6.50 -9.29
C MET A 43 2.50 5.61 -10.17
N ASN A 44 3.77 5.96 -10.27
CA ASN A 44 4.75 5.18 -11.00
C ASN A 44 4.84 3.78 -10.40
N TYR A 45 4.88 2.76 -11.26
CA TYR A 45 4.91 1.37 -10.79
C TYR A 45 6.11 1.08 -9.90
N PHE A 46 7.26 1.64 -10.25
CA PHE A 46 8.46 1.43 -9.44
C PHE A 46 8.27 1.96 -8.02
N TYR A 47 7.72 3.16 -7.90
CA TYR A 47 7.46 3.73 -6.58
C TYR A 47 6.39 2.94 -5.84
N PHE A 48 5.38 2.48 -6.56
CA PHE A 48 4.36 1.63 -5.94
C PHE A 48 5.01 0.41 -5.28
N GLN A 49 5.91 -0.26 -6.01
CA GLN A 49 6.58 -1.43 -5.46
C GLN A 49 7.43 -1.06 -4.25
N GLN A 50 8.12 0.07 -4.30
CA GLN A 50 8.94 0.51 -3.17
C GLN A 50 8.08 0.81 -1.95
N PHE A 51 6.96 1.49 -2.15
CA PHE A 51 6.04 1.79 -1.05
C PHE A 51 5.50 0.51 -0.44
N LEU A 52 5.14 -0.45 -1.30
CA LEU A 52 4.61 -1.71 -0.81
C LEU A 52 5.65 -2.46 0.02
N LEU A 53 6.89 -2.50 -0.45
CA LEU A 53 7.97 -3.13 0.31
C LEU A 53 8.19 -2.44 1.65
N ASP A 54 8.13 -1.12 1.67
CA ASP A 54 8.28 -0.38 2.92
C ASP A 54 7.16 -0.72 3.89
N LEU A 55 5.94 -0.83 3.39
CA LEU A 55 4.80 -1.17 4.25
C LEU A 55 4.95 -2.57 4.82
N ILE A 56 5.47 -3.50 4.03
CA ILE A 56 5.71 -4.85 4.51
C ILE A 56 6.82 -4.85 5.54
N ALA A 57 7.90 -4.11 5.27
CA ALA A 57 9.04 -4.06 6.19
C ALA A 57 8.66 -3.48 7.54
N ASN A 58 7.68 -2.59 7.57
CA ASN A 58 7.21 -1.99 8.81
C ASN A 58 6.02 -2.73 9.42
N ASP A 59 5.68 -3.88 8.84
CA ASP A 59 4.61 -4.73 9.36
C ASP A 59 3.23 -4.09 9.28
N TYR A 60 3.03 -3.19 8.34
CA TYR A 60 1.71 -2.62 8.08
C TYR A 60 0.94 -3.46 7.08
N VAL A 61 1.65 -4.22 6.24
CA VAL A 61 1.06 -5.07 5.22
C VAL A 61 1.72 -6.43 5.32
N MET A 62 0.94 -7.47 5.15
CA MET A 62 1.45 -8.83 5.09
C MET A 62 1.21 -9.39 3.70
N HIS A 63 2.01 -10.36 3.31
CA HIS A 63 1.82 -11.02 2.03
C HIS A 63 1.98 -12.52 2.22
N TYR A 64 1.31 -13.27 1.38
CA TYR A 64 1.40 -14.71 1.42
C TYR A 64 1.08 -15.28 0.05
N GLN A 65 1.50 -16.52 -0.16
CA GLN A 65 1.24 -17.22 -1.40
C GLN A 65 -0.05 -18.00 -1.29
N LYS A 66 -0.87 -17.91 -2.32
CA LYS A 66 -2.04 -18.74 -2.42
C LYS A 66 -2.09 -19.24 -3.86
N GLU A 67 -1.95 -20.55 -4.04
CA GLU A 67 -1.83 -21.15 -5.36
C GLU A 67 -0.62 -20.53 -6.05
N GLU A 68 -0.80 -19.83 -7.14
CA GLU A 68 0.34 -19.24 -7.84
C GLU A 68 0.43 -17.75 -7.68
N ASN A 69 -0.36 -17.20 -6.78
CA ASN A 69 -0.42 -15.75 -6.60
C ASN A 69 0.12 -15.33 -5.25
N THR A 70 0.77 -14.17 -5.22
CA THR A 70 1.10 -13.53 -3.97
C THR A 70 0.00 -12.53 -3.66
N LEU A 71 -0.55 -12.63 -2.47
CA LEU A 71 -1.64 -11.77 -2.03
C LEU A 71 -1.14 -10.84 -0.93
N TYR A 72 -1.71 -9.65 -0.89
CA TYR A 72 -1.33 -8.61 0.06
C TYR A 72 -2.54 -8.21 0.89
N GLN A 73 -2.32 -8.01 2.17
CA GLN A 73 -3.41 -7.71 3.08
C GLN A 73 -2.90 -6.80 4.19
N ILE A 74 -3.75 -5.89 4.66
CA ILE A 74 -3.37 -5.01 5.75
C ILE A 74 -3.30 -5.81 7.05
N THR A 75 -2.33 -5.45 7.91
CA THR A 75 -2.19 -6.10 9.23
C THR A 75 -2.99 -5.31 10.25
N GLU A 76 -3.07 -5.87 11.47
CA GLU A 76 -3.68 -5.12 12.58
C GLU A 76 -2.90 -3.84 12.85
N ARG A 77 -1.57 -3.91 12.77
CA ARG A 77 -0.74 -2.72 12.95
C ARG A 77 -1.06 -1.66 11.89
N GLY A 78 -1.27 -2.12 10.65
CA GLY A 78 -1.65 -1.19 9.58
C GLY A 78 -2.99 -0.53 9.85
N LYS A 79 -3.94 -1.29 10.34
CA LYS A 79 -5.26 -0.73 10.66
C LYS A 79 -5.15 0.29 11.78
N GLU A 80 -4.37 -0.01 12.81
CA GLU A 80 -4.16 0.92 13.91
C GLU A 80 -3.52 2.21 13.42
N THR A 81 -2.58 2.08 12.50
CA THR A 81 -1.91 3.25 11.95
C THR A 81 -2.90 4.15 11.22
N LEU A 82 -3.83 3.56 10.48
CA LEU A 82 -4.87 4.35 9.83
C LEU A 82 -5.75 5.07 10.83
N GLU A 83 -6.07 4.41 11.93
CA GLU A 83 -6.89 5.04 12.96
C GLU A 83 -6.19 6.25 13.56
N LEU A 84 -4.88 6.13 13.77
CA LEU A 84 -4.12 7.24 14.36
C LEU A 84 -4.00 8.44 13.42
N ASN A 85 -4.19 8.23 12.14
CA ASN A 85 -4.04 9.29 11.14
C ASN A 85 -5.35 9.90 10.68
N LYS A 86 -6.39 9.66 11.39
CA LYS A 86 -7.68 10.27 11.04
C LYS A 86 -7.73 11.73 11.40
#